data_42287ce28a2a9810722614ada02b7d3c
#
_entry.id   42287ce28a2a9810722614ada02b7d3c
#
_cell.length_a   1.000
_cell.length_b   1.000
_cell.length_c   1.000
_cell.angle_alpha   90.00
_cell.angle_beta   90.00
_cell.angle_gamma   90.00
#
_symmetry.space_group_name_H-M   'P 1'
#
loop_
_entity.id
_entity.type
_entity.pdbx_description
1 polymer ?
#
loop_
_entity_poly.entity_id
_entity_poly.type
_entity_poly.pdbx_seq_one_letter_code
_entity_poly.pdbx_strand_id
1 'polypeptide(L)'
;MAVDLLLGLQWGDEGKGKIVDVLTKNYNIIARFQGGPNAGHTLKFDGLSHVLHTIPSGIFHPTALNLIGNGVVIDPVIFQSEIEKLIPFKIDFPKKLFISKKAHLILPTHRMLDAASEASKGKAKIGSTLKGIGPTYMDKTGRNGIRVGDILLPDWKERYKNLKTKHLKMLEYYEGKLEFDLPVLEKVFFSAIEELKKLPIVDSENLLHNAIKQGKKVLAEGAQGSLLDIDFGTYPFVTSSSTTAAGACTGLGIAPNSIGDVFGIFKAYATRVGSGPFPTELFDADGERMGKVGMEFGATTGRARRCGWIDLVALKYAIRINGVTQLMMMKGDVLSGFKTIKICTSYKTKEGSIKHLPFSIEPEHVTPEYLELPGWEEDLTKLASEDQFPEEFNNYIVYLEKELETPIKIVSVGPDRKQTIFR
;
A
#
# COMPACT_ATOMS: atom_id res chain seq x y z
N MET A 1 -4.55 -15.12 19.16
CA MET A 1 -3.94 -14.96 17.84
C MET A 1 -2.94 -13.84 17.93
N ALA A 2 -1.82 -13.92 17.22
CA ALA A 2 -0.66 -13.07 17.54
C ALA A 2 -0.27 -12.10 16.39
N VAL A 3 -0.90 -12.21 15.22
CA VAL A 3 -0.61 -11.38 14.05
C VAL A 3 -1.86 -10.67 13.60
N ASP A 4 -1.90 -9.35 13.80
CA ASP A 4 -2.97 -8.53 13.27
C ASP A 4 -2.53 -7.94 11.93
N LEU A 5 -3.48 -7.74 11.02
CA LEU A 5 -3.21 -7.23 9.67
C LEU A 5 -3.75 -5.81 9.52
N LEU A 6 -3.05 -4.99 8.75
CA LEU A 6 -3.50 -3.65 8.37
C LEU A 6 -3.44 -3.49 6.85
N LEU A 7 -4.60 -3.37 6.23
CA LEU A 7 -4.81 -3.42 4.79
C LEU A 7 -5.54 -2.19 4.28
N GLY A 8 -5.17 -1.69 3.09
CA GLY A 8 -5.98 -0.73 2.35
C GLY A 8 -7.15 -1.43 1.65
N LEU A 9 -8.34 -0.84 1.72
CA LEU A 9 -9.55 -1.43 1.13
C LEU A 9 -9.93 -0.85 -0.24
N GLN A 10 -9.27 0.23 -0.65
CA GLN A 10 -9.55 0.94 -1.91
C GLN A 10 -8.38 0.72 -2.90
N TRP A 11 -8.00 1.75 -3.67
CA TRP A 11 -6.89 1.71 -4.64
C TRP A 11 -5.57 2.25 -4.09
N GLY A 12 -5.30 2.03 -2.80
CA GLY A 12 -4.10 2.53 -2.16
C GLY A 12 -4.22 3.98 -1.67
N ASP A 13 -3.13 4.47 -1.05
CA ASP A 13 -3.05 5.84 -0.51
C ASP A 13 -4.10 6.20 0.54
N GLU A 14 -4.67 5.19 1.23
CA GLU A 14 -5.68 5.38 2.29
C GLU A 14 -5.10 5.99 3.57
N GLY A 15 -3.75 6.04 3.71
CA GLY A 15 -3.10 6.58 4.91
C GLY A 15 -2.63 5.51 5.90
N LYS A 16 -2.34 4.30 5.39
CA LYS A 16 -1.86 3.14 6.17
C LYS A 16 -0.70 3.46 7.10
N GLY A 17 0.32 4.17 6.63
CA GLY A 17 1.49 4.51 7.43
C GLY A 17 1.15 5.24 8.72
N LYS A 18 0.24 6.23 8.67
CA LYS A 18 -0.22 6.95 9.88
C LYS A 18 -0.82 5.99 10.91
N ILE A 19 -1.68 5.09 10.49
CA ILE A 19 -2.36 4.16 11.42
C ILE A 19 -1.38 3.11 11.94
N VAL A 20 -0.47 2.57 11.12
CA VAL A 20 0.60 1.70 11.60
C VAL A 20 1.42 2.38 12.68
N ASP A 21 1.84 3.62 12.42
CA ASP A 21 2.59 4.42 13.38
C ASP A 21 1.82 4.61 14.71
N VAL A 22 0.54 4.98 14.65
CA VAL A 22 -0.33 5.14 15.83
C VAL A 22 -0.49 3.83 16.62
N LEU A 23 -0.64 2.70 15.91
CA LEU A 23 -0.84 1.40 16.55
C LEU A 23 0.45 0.75 17.03
N THR A 24 1.61 1.14 16.51
CA THR A 24 2.92 0.50 16.79
C THR A 24 3.22 0.36 18.28
N LYS A 25 2.75 1.30 19.12
CA LYS A 25 2.92 1.23 20.59
C LYS A 25 2.34 -0.05 21.23
N ASN A 26 1.41 -0.71 20.55
CA ASN A 26 0.73 -1.92 21.04
C ASN A 26 1.36 -3.21 20.49
N TYR A 27 2.39 -3.12 19.64
CA TYR A 27 3.02 -4.23 18.95
C TYR A 27 4.52 -4.31 19.19
N ASN A 28 5.05 -5.53 19.19
CA ASN A 28 6.46 -5.79 19.34
C ASN A 28 7.19 -5.78 17.99
N ILE A 29 6.50 -6.18 16.92
CA ILE A 29 7.05 -6.30 15.58
C ILE A 29 6.09 -5.67 14.58
N ILE A 30 6.62 -4.81 13.70
CA ILE A 30 5.92 -4.31 12.51
C ILE A 30 6.55 -4.98 11.28
N ALA A 31 5.73 -5.69 10.49
CA ALA A 31 6.23 -6.52 9.39
C ALA A 31 5.58 -6.16 8.06
N ARG A 32 6.36 -5.64 7.10
CA ARG A 32 5.89 -5.43 5.71
C ARG A 32 5.83 -6.78 5.01
N PHE A 33 4.70 -7.12 4.41
CA PHE A 33 4.51 -8.43 3.82
C PHE A 33 4.52 -8.47 2.28
N GLN A 34 4.33 -7.33 1.59
CA GLN A 34 4.31 -7.28 0.12
C GLN A 34 4.62 -5.86 -0.41
N GLY A 35 4.67 -5.72 -1.74
CA GLY A 35 4.99 -4.46 -2.40
C GLY A 35 6.49 -4.21 -2.42
N GLY A 36 6.89 -2.96 -2.53
CA GLY A 36 8.28 -2.53 -2.62
C GLY A 36 8.38 -1.02 -2.64
N PRO A 37 9.38 -0.43 -3.32
CA PRO A 37 9.59 1.02 -3.36
C PRO A 37 8.50 1.81 -4.09
N ASN A 38 7.49 1.15 -4.67
CA ASN A 38 6.29 1.80 -5.21
C ASN A 38 5.34 2.32 -4.12
N ALA A 39 5.45 1.84 -2.88
CA ALA A 39 4.70 2.38 -1.75
C ALA A 39 5.26 3.75 -1.31
N GLY A 40 4.41 4.59 -0.71
CA GLY A 40 4.78 5.84 -0.07
C GLY A 40 3.95 6.04 1.19
N HIS A 41 4.48 5.63 2.34
CA HIS A 41 3.83 5.77 3.64
C HIS A 41 4.29 7.06 4.31
N THR A 42 3.48 8.11 4.20
CA THR A 42 3.77 9.41 4.82
C THR A 42 3.40 9.37 6.29
N LEU A 43 4.35 9.72 7.14
CA LEU A 43 4.19 9.89 8.58
C LEU A 43 4.32 11.37 8.92
N LYS A 44 3.40 11.88 9.74
CA LYS A 44 3.45 13.25 10.28
C LYS A 44 3.30 13.20 11.78
N PHE A 45 4.33 13.66 12.50
CA PHE A 45 4.38 13.69 13.95
C PHE A 45 5.37 14.75 14.43
N ASP A 46 5.02 15.45 15.50
CA ASP A 46 5.87 16.45 16.16
C ASP A 46 6.54 17.46 15.20
N GLY A 47 5.77 17.94 14.21
CA GLY A 47 6.23 18.88 13.19
C GLY A 47 7.07 18.27 12.07
N LEU A 48 7.37 16.98 12.13
CA LEU A 48 8.11 16.25 11.10
C LEU A 48 7.17 15.65 10.06
N SER A 49 7.66 15.55 8.82
CA SER A 49 7.01 14.82 7.75
C SER A 49 8.04 13.93 7.06
N HIS A 50 7.82 12.62 7.06
CA HIS A 50 8.72 11.65 6.46
C HIS A 50 7.95 10.63 5.61
N VAL A 51 8.52 10.23 4.47
CA VAL A 51 7.93 9.24 3.58
C VAL A 51 8.78 7.98 3.59
N LEU A 52 8.18 6.87 3.99
CA LEU A 52 8.80 5.54 3.94
C LEU A 52 8.30 4.78 2.71
N HIS A 53 9.18 4.02 2.08
CA HIS A 53 8.87 3.23 0.88
C HIS A 53 8.88 1.72 1.17
N THR A 54 10.04 1.20 1.60
CA THR A 54 10.24 -0.24 1.86
C THR A 54 10.30 -0.54 3.35
N ILE A 55 10.85 0.38 4.13
CA ILE A 55 11.00 0.24 5.58
C ILE A 55 9.62 0.31 6.26
N PRO A 56 9.32 -0.59 7.22
CA PRO A 56 8.05 -0.56 7.96
C PRO A 56 7.85 0.74 8.75
N SER A 57 6.58 1.17 8.87
CA SER A 57 6.19 2.44 9.49
C SER A 57 6.44 2.50 11.01
N GLY A 58 6.77 1.38 11.64
CA GLY A 58 7.14 1.31 13.07
C GLY A 58 8.57 1.75 13.38
N ILE A 59 9.39 2.10 12.37
CA ILE A 59 10.83 2.34 12.54
C ILE A 59 11.17 3.47 13.52
N PHE A 60 10.29 4.46 13.67
CA PHE A 60 10.49 5.58 14.59
C PHE A 60 10.18 5.25 16.06
N HIS A 61 9.50 4.12 16.33
CA HIS A 61 9.20 3.72 17.70
C HIS A 61 10.40 3.03 18.36
N PRO A 62 10.74 3.40 19.62
CA PRO A 62 11.96 2.91 20.26
C PRO A 62 11.99 1.40 20.53
N THR A 63 10.83 0.79 20.76
CA THR A 63 10.72 -0.61 21.21
C THR A 63 10.33 -1.60 20.11
N ALA A 64 9.81 -1.12 18.98
CA ALA A 64 9.33 -1.99 17.91
C ALA A 64 10.48 -2.51 17.04
N LEU A 65 10.48 -3.80 16.75
CA LEU A 65 11.28 -4.39 15.68
C LEU A 65 10.56 -4.21 14.34
N ASN A 66 11.31 -4.01 13.29
CA ASN A 66 10.78 -3.81 11.94
C ASN A 66 11.30 -4.91 11.03
N LEU A 67 10.39 -5.61 10.36
CA LEU A 67 10.72 -6.73 9.48
C LEU A 67 10.26 -6.46 8.05
N ILE A 68 11.17 -6.61 7.11
CA ILE A 68 10.85 -6.70 5.69
C ILE A 68 10.70 -8.17 5.33
N GLY A 69 9.46 -8.60 5.07
CA GLY A 69 9.10 -9.99 4.81
C GLY A 69 9.49 -10.46 3.40
N ASN A 70 9.36 -11.74 3.17
CA ASN A 70 9.73 -12.40 1.91
C ASN A 70 8.84 -12.02 0.72
N GLY A 71 7.65 -11.48 0.97
CA GLY A 71 6.78 -11.02 -0.10
C GLY A 71 7.16 -9.64 -0.65
N VAL A 72 8.04 -8.90 0.01
CA VAL A 72 8.52 -7.59 -0.42
C VAL A 72 9.59 -7.75 -1.51
N VAL A 73 9.61 -6.82 -2.47
CA VAL A 73 10.71 -6.67 -3.44
C VAL A 73 11.50 -5.41 -3.12
N ILE A 74 12.83 -5.52 -3.08
CA ILE A 74 13.74 -4.48 -2.59
C ILE A 74 14.62 -3.96 -3.71
N ASP A 75 14.54 -2.66 -4.00
CA ASP A 75 15.56 -1.96 -4.79
C ASP A 75 16.67 -1.51 -3.82
N PRO A 76 17.88 -2.08 -3.89
CA PRO A 76 18.95 -1.76 -2.96
C PRO A 76 19.34 -0.29 -2.95
N VAL A 77 19.28 0.38 -4.11
CA VAL A 77 19.67 1.79 -4.26
C VAL A 77 18.63 2.70 -3.58
N ILE A 78 17.34 2.45 -3.84
CA ILE A 78 16.25 3.21 -3.19
C ILE A 78 16.26 2.94 -1.68
N PHE A 79 16.49 1.69 -1.27
CA PHE A 79 16.54 1.29 0.13
C PHE A 79 17.72 1.95 0.87
N GLN A 80 18.90 2.02 0.27
CA GLN A 80 20.05 2.77 0.82
C GLN A 80 19.70 4.24 1.02
N SER A 81 19.12 4.89 0.01
CA SER A 81 18.67 6.29 0.12
C SER A 81 17.61 6.49 1.21
N GLU A 82 16.75 5.50 1.45
CA GLU A 82 15.77 5.51 2.54
C GLU A 82 16.46 5.44 3.92
N ILE A 83 17.46 4.57 4.08
CA ILE A 83 18.29 4.49 5.28
C ILE A 83 19.03 5.80 5.55
N GLU A 84 19.67 6.39 4.52
CA GLU A 84 20.41 7.64 4.64
C GLU A 84 19.54 8.79 5.15
N LYS A 85 18.30 8.90 4.69
CA LYS A 85 17.32 9.89 5.17
C LYS A 85 16.88 9.67 6.62
N LEU A 86 17.09 8.47 7.15
CA LEU A 86 16.75 8.11 8.53
C LEU A 86 17.93 8.29 9.51
N ILE A 87 19.17 8.50 9.04
CA ILE A 87 20.36 8.71 9.89
C ILE A 87 20.17 9.84 10.92
N PRO A 88 19.55 11.01 10.58
CA PRO A 88 19.35 12.09 11.54
C PRO A 88 18.51 11.69 12.76
N PHE A 89 17.69 10.65 12.64
CA PHE A 89 16.85 10.13 13.74
C PHE A 89 17.58 9.20 14.70
N LYS A 90 18.87 8.93 14.46
CA LYS A 90 19.74 8.11 15.33
C LYS A 90 19.19 6.69 15.59
N ILE A 91 18.60 6.08 14.57
CA ILE A 91 18.02 4.74 14.64
C ILE A 91 19.15 3.69 14.63
N ASP A 92 19.13 2.76 15.57
CA ASP A 92 20.05 1.60 15.60
C ASP A 92 19.51 0.51 14.64
N PHE A 93 19.75 0.67 13.34
CA PHE A 93 19.24 -0.24 12.32
C PHE A 93 19.62 -1.71 12.56
N PRO A 94 20.87 -2.07 12.95
CA PRO A 94 21.22 -3.46 13.22
C PRO A 94 20.38 -4.12 14.30
N LYS A 95 19.83 -3.36 15.24
CA LYS A 95 18.94 -3.89 16.28
C LYS A 95 17.47 -3.79 15.94
N LYS A 96 17.09 -2.94 14.98
CA LYS A 96 15.67 -2.58 14.74
C LYS A 96 15.12 -2.99 13.40
N LEU A 97 15.97 -3.22 12.39
CA LEU A 97 15.53 -3.50 11.02
C LEU A 97 16.08 -4.83 10.54
N PHE A 98 15.20 -5.76 10.26
CA PHE A 98 15.49 -7.11 9.82
C PHE A 98 14.95 -7.35 8.42
N ILE A 99 15.71 -8.06 7.59
CA ILE A 99 15.35 -8.30 6.18
C ILE A 99 15.29 -9.81 5.95
N SER A 100 14.20 -10.27 5.37
CA SER A 100 14.06 -11.68 5.00
C SER A 100 15.08 -12.09 3.96
N LYS A 101 15.80 -13.20 4.19
CA LYS A 101 16.64 -13.85 3.17
C LYS A 101 15.89 -14.16 1.89
N LYS A 102 14.55 -14.38 1.98
CA LYS A 102 13.70 -14.80 0.87
C LYS A 102 13.03 -13.62 0.13
N ALA A 103 13.20 -12.36 0.57
CA ALA A 103 12.78 -11.19 -0.19
C ALA A 103 13.58 -11.11 -1.51
N HIS A 104 12.95 -10.60 -2.58
CA HIS A 104 13.59 -10.52 -3.89
C HIS A 104 14.20 -9.15 -4.15
N LEU A 105 15.30 -9.13 -4.89
CA LEU A 105 15.98 -7.92 -5.30
C LEU A 105 15.45 -7.40 -6.64
N ILE A 106 15.19 -6.11 -6.70
CA ILE A 106 14.95 -5.38 -7.95
C ILE A 106 16.32 -5.05 -8.56
N LEU A 107 16.60 -5.59 -9.72
CA LEU A 107 17.83 -5.34 -10.47
C LEU A 107 17.67 -4.08 -11.34
N PRO A 108 18.77 -3.42 -11.76
CA PRO A 108 18.71 -2.34 -12.75
C PRO A 108 17.93 -2.73 -14.01
N THR A 109 18.10 -3.96 -14.49
CA THR A 109 17.42 -4.49 -15.69
C THR A 109 15.92 -4.69 -15.47
N HIS A 110 15.42 -4.93 -14.25
CA HIS A 110 13.99 -4.93 -13.98
C HIS A 110 13.37 -3.55 -14.21
N ARG A 111 14.05 -2.48 -13.82
CA ARG A 111 13.58 -1.11 -14.06
C ARG A 111 13.56 -0.77 -15.56
N MET A 112 14.57 -1.25 -16.29
CA MET A 112 14.61 -1.12 -17.74
C MET A 112 13.43 -1.84 -18.41
N LEU A 113 13.15 -3.09 -18.02
CA LEU A 113 12.01 -3.86 -18.52
C LEU A 113 10.66 -3.21 -18.19
N ASP A 114 10.50 -2.68 -16.98
CA ASP A 114 9.29 -1.96 -16.57
C ASP A 114 9.05 -0.73 -17.46
N ALA A 115 10.09 0.07 -17.68
CA ALA A 115 10.03 1.25 -18.53
C ALA A 115 9.74 0.88 -19.99
N ALA A 116 10.41 -0.14 -20.53
CA ALA A 116 10.20 -0.61 -21.90
C ALA A 116 8.78 -1.13 -22.12
N SER A 117 8.31 -1.99 -21.20
CA SER A 117 6.95 -2.54 -21.25
C SER A 117 5.89 -1.46 -21.14
N GLU A 118 6.07 -0.47 -20.26
CA GLU A 118 5.10 0.62 -20.12
C GLU A 118 5.11 1.54 -21.35
N ALA A 119 6.28 1.82 -21.91
CA ALA A 119 6.39 2.63 -23.13
C ALA A 119 5.72 1.96 -24.34
N SER A 120 5.89 0.64 -24.51
CA SER A 120 5.33 -0.12 -25.63
C SER A 120 3.80 -0.19 -25.65
N LYS A 121 3.14 0.02 -24.50
CA LYS A 121 1.67 -0.02 -24.38
C LYS A 121 0.97 1.20 -24.96
N GLY A 122 1.66 2.28 -25.29
CA GLY A 122 1.06 3.50 -25.86
C GLY A 122 -0.10 4.03 -25.00
N LYS A 123 -1.33 4.04 -25.56
CA LYS A 123 -2.54 4.50 -24.84
C LYS A 123 -3.02 3.51 -23.78
N ALA A 124 -2.64 2.24 -23.86
CA ALA A 124 -3.02 1.19 -22.90
C ALA A 124 -2.07 1.10 -21.68
N LYS A 125 -1.34 2.17 -21.38
CA LYS A 125 -0.47 2.25 -20.20
C LYS A 125 -1.23 1.96 -18.92
N ILE A 126 -0.64 1.12 -18.08
CA ILE A 126 -1.18 0.81 -16.74
C ILE A 126 -0.96 1.97 -15.77
N GLY A 127 0.07 2.76 -16.01
CA GLY A 127 0.50 3.84 -15.12
C GLY A 127 1.53 3.36 -14.09
N SER A 128 2.43 2.46 -14.48
CA SER A 128 3.52 1.96 -13.66
C SER A 128 4.32 3.08 -12.98
N THR A 129 4.88 2.79 -11.81
CA THR A 129 5.81 3.68 -11.10
C THR A 129 7.23 3.62 -11.65
N LEU A 130 7.49 2.78 -12.64
CA LEU A 130 8.80 2.52 -13.29
C LEU A 130 9.88 2.08 -12.28
N LYS A 131 9.47 1.41 -11.21
CA LYS A 131 10.36 0.91 -10.14
C LYS A 131 10.76 -0.56 -10.32
N GLY A 132 10.38 -1.20 -11.43
CA GLY A 132 10.72 -2.59 -11.71
C GLY A 132 9.90 -3.61 -10.92
N ILE A 133 8.78 -3.21 -10.34
CA ILE A 133 7.95 -4.06 -9.47
C ILE A 133 7.42 -5.28 -10.25
N GLY A 134 6.72 -5.03 -11.36
CA GLY A 134 6.13 -6.08 -12.20
C GLY A 134 7.16 -7.11 -12.69
N PRO A 135 8.24 -6.69 -13.36
CA PRO A 135 9.29 -7.61 -13.81
C PRO A 135 9.93 -8.42 -12.68
N THR A 136 10.09 -7.84 -11.47
CA THR A 136 10.65 -8.58 -10.33
C THR A 136 9.70 -9.66 -9.83
N TYR A 137 8.39 -9.39 -9.71
CA TYR A 137 7.40 -10.40 -9.36
C TYR A 137 7.25 -11.47 -10.46
N MET A 138 7.38 -11.10 -11.74
CA MET A 138 7.41 -12.03 -12.86
C MET A 138 8.58 -13.02 -12.72
N ASP A 139 9.77 -12.55 -12.39
CA ASP A 139 10.93 -13.41 -12.15
C ASP A 139 10.81 -14.22 -10.86
N LYS A 140 10.22 -13.67 -9.80
CA LYS A 140 9.89 -14.42 -8.58
C LYS A 140 9.02 -15.64 -8.90
N THR A 141 7.90 -15.43 -9.60
CA THR A 141 6.96 -16.49 -9.97
C THR A 141 7.57 -17.42 -11.01
N GLY A 142 8.36 -16.88 -11.95
CA GLY A 142 9.12 -17.64 -12.95
C GLY A 142 10.34 -18.39 -12.39
N ARG A 143 10.66 -18.25 -11.09
CA ARG A 143 11.76 -18.91 -10.39
C ARG A 143 13.14 -18.55 -10.92
N ASN A 144 13.30 -17.31 -11.42
CA ASN A 144 14.56 -16.77 -11.95
C ASN A 144 15.15 -15.67 -11.03
N GLY A 145 14.32 -15.09 -10.15
CA GLY A 145 14.70 -13.93 -9.35
C GLY A 145 15.85 -14.19 -8.37
N ILE A 146 16.57 -13.14 -8.03
CA ILE A 146 17.62 -13.15 -7.00
C ILE A 146 17.01 -12.70 -5.68
N ARG A 147 17.23 -13.49 -4.63
CA ARG A 147 16.78 -13.18 -3.28
C ARG A 147 17.87 -12.48 -2.47
N VAL A 148 17.46 -11.76 -1.43
CA VAL A 148 18.39 -11.07 -0.54
C VAL A 148 19.43 -12.05 0.06
N GLY A 149 19.02 -13.26 0.44
CA GLY A 149 19.94 -14.27 0.97
C GLY A 149 20.98 -14.77 -0.04
N ASP A 150 20.67 -14.70 -1.34
CA ASP A 150 21.59 -15.15 -2.38
C ASP A 150 22.86 -14.29 -2.45
N ILE A 151 22.78 -12.98 -2.08
CA ILE A 151 23.97 -12.10 -2.10
C ILE A 151 25.07 -12.52 -1.10
N LEU A 152 24.74 -13.39 -0.15
CA LEU A 152 25.67 -13.95 0.82
C LEU A 152 26.41 -15.19 0.27
N LEU A 153 25.98 -15.72 -0.89
CA LEU A 153 26.56 -16.90 -1.52
C LEU A 153 27.69 -16.50 -2.48
N PRO A 154 28.72 -17.35 -2.67
CA PRO A 154 29.87 -17.01 -3.51
C PRO A 154 29.55 -16.85 -4.99
N ASP A 155 28.51 -17.54 -5.49
CA ASP A 155 28.12 -17.60 -6.89
C ASP A 155 27.06 -16.54 -7.29
N TRP A 156 26.66 -15.66 -6.39
CA TRP A 156 25.55 -14.72 -6.64
C TRP A 156 25.79 -13.76 -7.81
N LYS A 157 27.06 -13.36 -8.05
CA LYS A 157 27.40 -12.48 -9.19
C LYS A 157 27.23 -13.19 -10.53
N GLU A 158 27.46 -14.48 -10.57
CA GLU A 158 27.19 -15.29 -11.77
C GLU A 158 25.68 -15.41 -12.02
N ARG A 159 24.89 -15.69 -10.99
CA ARG A 159 23.41 -15.67 -11.08
C ARG A 159 22.90 -14.32 -11.58
N TYR A 160 23.46 -13.21 -11.06
CA TYR A 160 23.15 -11.85 -11.54
C TYR A 160 23.45 -11.71 -13.04
N LYS A 161 24.64 -12.14 -13.50
CA LYS A 161 25.04 -12.06 -14.90
C LYS A 161 24.08 -12.86 -15.82
N ASN A 162 23.70 -14.06 -15.39
CA ASN A 162 22.79 -14.91 -16.14
C ASN A 162 21.40 -14.28 -16.27
N LEU A 163 20.85 -13.76 -15.18
CA LEU A 163 19.57 -13.08 -15.18
C LEU A 163 19.61 -11.78 -16.00
N LYS A 164 20.67 -10.98 -15.85
CA LYS A 164 20.90 -9.80 -16.69
C LYS A 164 20.89 -10.14 -18.17
N THR A 165 21.60 -11.19 -18.59
CA THR A 165 21.66 -11.63 -19.99
C THR A 165 20.27 -12.00 -20.52
N LYS A 166 19.45 -12.68 -19.72
CA LYS A 166 18.04 -12.97 -20.06
C LYS A 166 17.26 -11.68 -20.26
N HIS A 167 17.38 -10.70 -19.33
CA HIS A 167 16.65 -9.43 -19.43
C HIS A 167 17.06 -8.61 -20.64
N LEU A 168 18.36 -8.57 -20.98
CA LEU A 168 18.83 -7.85 -22.16
C LEU A 168 18.23 -8.45 -23.44
N LYS A 169 18.15 -9.76 -23.56
CA LYS A 169 17.45 -10.42 -24.67
C LYS A 169 15.95 -10.11 -24.70
N MET A 170 15.30 -10.01 -23.53
CA MET A 170 13.88 -9.63 -23.47
C MET A 170 13.66 -8.18 -23.90
N LEU A 171 14.61 -7.28 -23.61
CA LEU A 171 14.53 -5.88 -24.02
C LEU A 171 14.56 -5.71 -25.54
N GLU A 172 15.17 -6.65 -26.29
CA GLU A 172 15.22 -6.64 -27.75
C GLU A 172 13.82 -6.78 -28.39
N TYR A 173 12.84 -7.33 -27.68
CA TYR A 173 11.45 -7.46 -28.15
C TYR A 173 10.64 -6.16 -28.03
N TYR A 174 11.12 -5.17 -27.29
CA TYR A 174 10.42 -3.90 -27.14
C TYR A 174 10.89 -2.88 -28.19
N GLU A 175 9.93 -2.28 -28.89
CA GLU A 175 10.21 -1.19 -29.83
C GLU A 175 10.54 0.10 -29.05
N GLY A 176 11.54 0.83 -29.52
CA GLY A 176 11.98 2.09 -28.92
C GLY A 176 13.26 1.96 -28.09
N LYS A 177 14.21 2.85 -28.36
CA LYS A 177 15.44 2.94 -27.56
C LYS A 177 15.17 3.72 -26.29
N LEU A 178 15.13 3.05 -25.17
CA LEU A 178 15.26 3.67 -23.86
C LEU A 178 16.76 3.77 -23.56
N GLU A 179 17.25 4.98 -23.40
CA GLU A 179 18.66 5.21 -23.05
C GLU A 179 18.86 4.97 -21.56
N PHE A 180 19.51 3.86 -21.23
CA PHE A 180 19.97 3.55 -19.88
C PHE A 180 21.47 3.33 -19.90
N ASP A 181 22.19 4.01 -19.04
CA ASP A 181 23.60 3.70 -18.78
C ASP A 181 23.69 2.54 -17.79
N LEU A 182 23.57 1.31 -18.31
CA LEU A 182 23.58 0.12 -17.48
C LEU A 182 24.86 -0.04 -16.64
N PRO A 183 26.08 0.22 -17.16
CA PRO A 183 27.30 0.21 -16.36
C PRO A 183 27.25 1.15 -15.14
N VAL A 184 26.73 2.36 -15.31
CA VAL A 184 26.55 3.30 -14.18
C VAL A 184 25.53 2.80 -13.19
N LEU A 185 24.38 2.29 -13.66
CA LEU A 185 23.33 1.71 -12.80
C LEU A 185 23.85 0.50 -12.02
N GLU A 186 24.66 -0.38 -12.64
CA GLU A 186 25.26 -1.53 -12.00
C GLU A 186 26.27 -1.11 -10.91
N LYS A 187 27.09 -0.11 -11.17
CA LYS A 187 28.04 0.39 -10.18
C LYS A 187 27.35 0.84 -8.89
N VAL A 188 26.27 1.63 -9.04
CA VAL A 188 25.49 2.10 -7.88
C VAL A 188 24.77 0.94 -7.20
N PHE A 189 24.19 0.02 -7.97
CA PHE A 189 23.51 -1.18 -7.47
C PHE A 189 24.46 -2.05 -6.62
N PHE A 190 25.66 -2.38 -7.12
CA PHE A 190 26.62 -3.20 -6.38
C PHE A 190 27.12 -2.50 -5.11
N SER A 191 27.30 -1.18 -5.14
CA SER A 191 27.60 -0.40 -3.94
C SER A 191 26.49 -0.52 -2.89
N ALA A 192 25.24 -0.37 -3.32
CA ALA A 192 24.09 -0.50 -2.43
C ALA A 192 23.91 -1.92 -1.86
N ILE A 193 24.29 -2.95 -2.62
CA ILE A 193 24.31 -4.34 -2.11
C ILE A 193 25.29 -4.48 -0.94
N GLU A 194 26.49 -3.86 -1.01
CA GLU A 194 27.45 -3.94 0.11
C GLU A 194 26.91 -3.23 1.36
N GLU A 195 26.17 -2.14 1.22
CA GLU A 195 25.48 -1.50 2.35
C GLU A 195 24.35 -2.38 2.91
N LEU A 196 23.56 -3.03 2.03
CA LEU A 196 22.50 -3.95 2.44
C LEU A 196 23.03 -5.13 3.27
N LYS A 197 24.22 -5.66 2.94
CA LYS A 197 24.86 -6.76 3.69
C LYS A 197 25.23 -6.40 5.14
N LYS A 198 25.30 -5.13 5.49
CA LYS A 198 25.60 -4.67 6.86
C LYS A 198 24.38 -4.79 7.79
N LEU A 199 23.20 -5.01 7.25
CA LEU A 199 21.97 -5.17 8.01
C LEU A 199 21.67 -6.65 8.34
N PRO A 200 20.89 -6.94 9.39
CA PRO A 200 20.47 -8.30 9.72
C PRO A 200 19.62 -8.93 8.61
N ILE A 201 20.18 -9.85 7.88
CA ILE A 201 19.53 -10.69 6.87
C ILE A 201 19.17 -12.02 7.54
N VAL A 202 17.87 -12.29 7.73
CA VAL A 202 17.38 -13.35 8.62
C VAL A 202 16.42 -14.33 7.93
N ASP A 203 16.23 -15.49 8.55
CA ASP A 203 15.15 -16.43 8.25
C ASP A 203 13.87 -15.91 8.93
N SER A 204 13.14 -15.03 8.23
CA SER A 204 12.06 -14.21 8.77
C SER A 204 10.89 -15.04 9.32
N GLU A 205 10.56 -16.16 8.69
CA GLU A 205 9.52 -17.09 9.14
C GLU A 205 9.88 -17.71 10.51
N ASN A 206 11.14 -18.06 10.74
CA ASN A 206 11.60 -18.57 12.02
C ASN A 206 11.60 -17.48 13.10
N LEU A 207 12.02 -16.27 12.74
CA LEU A 207 11.99 -15.11 13.64
C LEU A 207 10.54 -14.85 14.11
N LEU A 208 9.59 -14.78 13.18
CA LEU A 208 8.18 -14.53 13.49
C LEU A 208 7.57 -15.69 14.31
N HIS A 209 7.83 -16.93 13.90
CA HIS A 209 7.33 -18.10 14.62
C HIS A 209 7.79 -18.10 16.09
N ASN A 210 9.07 -17.83 16.33
CA ASN A 210 9.63 -17.77 17.69
C ASN A 210 9.06 -16.59 18.49
N ALA A 211 8.88 -15.43 17.86
CA ALA A 211 8.27 -14.27 18.49
C ALA A 211 6.81 -14.56 18.91
N ILE A 212 6.03 -15.17 18.02
CA ILE A 212 4.63 -15.57 18.29
C ILE A 212 4.56 -16.56 19.45
N LYS A 213 5.44 -17.57 19.48
CA LYS A 213 5.53 -18.52 20.60
C LYS A 213 5.84 -17.86 21.95
N GLN A 214 6.60 -16.76 21.92
CA GLN A 214 6.93 -15.95 23.09
C GLN A 214 5.80 -14.97 23.49
N GLY A 215 4.63 -15.03 22.85
CA GLY A 215 3.51 -14.13 23.11
C GLY A 215 3.68 -12.71 22.56
N LYS A 216 4.66 -12.47 21.68
CA LYS A 216 4.86 -11.16 21.06
C LYS A 216 3.78 -10.90 20.02
N LYS A 217 3.28 -9.66 20.02
CA LYS A 217 2.30 -9.18 19.04
C LYS A 217 2.97 -8.65 17.78
N VAL A 218 2.47 -9.05 16.64
CA VAL A 218 2.95 -8.62 15.31
C VAL A 218 1.85 -7.85 14.60
N LEU A 219 2.17 -6.70 14.02
CA LEU A 219 1.32 -5.99 13.07
C LEU A 219 1.90 -6.17 11.65
N ALA A 220 1.15 -6.85 10.80
CA ALA A 220 1.50 -7.01 9.40
C ALA A 220 1.00 -5.79 8.60
N GLU A 221 1.94 -5.01 8.09
CA GLU A 221 1.69 -3.78 7.35
C GLU A 221 1.57 -4.06 5.85
N GLY A 222 0.39 -3.83 5.27
CA GLY A 222 0.14 -3.90 3.84
C GLY A 222 0.58 -2.63 3.10
N ALA A 223 0.75 -2.77 1.80
CA ALA A 223 0.98 -1.68 0.86
C ALA A 223 -0.07 -1.73 -0.26
N GLN A 224 -0.26 -0.64 -1.00
CA GLN A 224 -1.32 -0.47 -1.97
C GLN A 224 -2.71 -0.67 -1.33
N GLY A 225 -3.68 -1.24 -2.02
CA GLY A 225 -5.02 -1.51 -1.52
C GLY A 225 -5.64 -2.73 -2.20
N SER A 226 -6.72 -3.25 -1.64
CA SER A 226 -7.36 -4.51 -2.07
C SER A 226 -7.83 -4.48 -3.52
N LEU A 227 -8.27 -3.31 -4.01
CA LEU A 227 -8.68 -3.15 -5.41
C LEU A 227 -7.50 -3.05 -6.40
N LEU A 228 -6.27 -3.06 -5.89
CA LEU A 228 -5.03 -3.19 -6.67
C LEU A 228 -4.38 -4.58 -6.54
N ASP A 229 -5.05 -5.55 -5.89
CA ASP A 229 -4.54 -6.93 -5.77
C ASP A 229 -4.39 -7.59 -7.14
N ILE A 230 -3.36 -8.41 -7.31
CA ILE A 230 -3.07 -9.06 -8.59
C ILE A 230 -4.18 -10.02 -9.03
N ASP A 231 -4.84 -10.69 -8.10
CA ASP A 231 -5.87 -11.69 -8.37
C ASP A 231 -7.29 -11.11 -8.25
N PHE A 232 -7.52 -10.25 -7.25
CA PHE A 232 -8.87 -9.77 -6.85
C PHE A 232 -9.09 -8.29 -7.13
N GLY A 233 -8.09 -7.58 -7.64
CA GLY A 233 -8.21 -6.16 -7.99
C GLY A 233 -8.82 -5.90 -9.36
N THR A 234 -8.81 -4.64 -9.76
CA THR A 234 -9.34 -4.17 -11.05
C THR A 234 -8.36 -4.43 -12.19
N TYR A 235 -8.10 -5.71 -12.47
CA TYR A 235 -7.18 -6.16 -13.51
C TYR A 235 -7.56 -5.62 -14.90
N PRO A 236 -6.59 -5.18 -15.76
CA PRO A 236 -5.12 -5.29 -15.59
C PRO A 236 -4.49 -4.10 -14.83
N PHE A 237 -5.27 -3.14 -14.34
CA PHE A 237 -4.82 -1.93 -13.66
C PHE A 237 -4.58 -2.18 -12.17
N VAL A 238 -3.65 -3.09 -11.86
CA VAL A 238 -3.34 -3.60 -10.52
C VAL A 238 -1.83 -3.58 -10.27
N THR A 239 -1.42 -3.80 -9.02
CA THR A 239 -0.01 -4.12 -8.70
C THR A 239 0.26 -5.61 -8.91
N SER A 240 1.52 -5.98 -9.05
CA SER A 240 1.91 -7.38 -9.25
C SER A 240 2.07 -8.17 -7.95
N SER A 241 1.58 -7.65 -6.83
CA SER A 241 1.67 -8.30 -5.53
C SER A 241 0.29 -8.62 -4.95
N SER A 242 0.23 -9.61 -4.05
CA SER A 242 -0.98 -9.93 -3.30
C SER A 242 -1.14 -8.95 -2.14
N THR A 243 -2.13 -8.04 -2.24
CA THR A 243 -2.43 -6.98 -1.27
C THR A 243 -3.47 -7.38 -0.24
N THR A 244 -4.09 -8.54 -0.41
CA THR A 244 -5.11 -9.11 0.47
C THR A 244 -4.53 -9.75 1.73
N ALA A 245 -5.41 -10.13 2.67
CA ALA A 245 -5.03 -10.82 3.91
C ALA A 245 -4.25 -12.12 3.64
N ALA A 246 -4.60 -12.87 2.59
CA ALA A 246 -3.88 -14.07 2.17
C ALA A 246 -2.41 -13.77 1.81
N GLY A 247 -2.14 -12.57 1.25
CA GLY A 247 -0.80 -12.11 0.94
C GLY A 247 0.11 -11.97 2.17
N ALA A 248 -0.45 -11.69 3.36
CA ALA A 248 0.33 -11.66 4.59
C ALA A 248 0.82 -13.05 5.00
N CYS A 249 0.00 -14.09 4.81
CA CYS A 249 0.42 -15.47 5.09
C CYS A 249 1.62 -15.87 4.23
N THR A 250 1.53 -15.67 2.93
CA THR A 250 2.61 -16.02 2.00
C THR A 250 3.80 -15.08 2.09
N GLY A 251 3.56 -13.79 2.33
CA GLY A 251 4.59 -12.75 2.38
C GLY A 251 5.41 -12.70 3.67
N LEU A 252 4.94 -13.32 4.75
CA LEU A 252 5.65 -13.42 6.03
C LEU A 252 6.00 -14.87 6.40
N GLY A 253 5.43 -15.87 5.72
CA GLY A 253 5.59 -17.26 6.08
C GLY A 253 4.89 -17.62 7.39
N ILE A 254 3.69 -17.07 7.63
CA ILE A 254 2.86 -17.35 8.80
C ILE A 254 1.66 -18.23 8.43
N ALA A 255 1.21 -19.03 9.38
CA ALA A 255 0.03 -19.88 9.19
C ALA A 255 -1.26 -19.03 9.21
N PRO A 256 -2.28 -19.36 8.38
CA PRO A 256 -3.54 -18.61 8.35
C PRO A 256 -4.25 -18.50 9.71
N ASN A 257 -4.18 -19.54 10.53
CA ASN A 257 -4.76 -19.56 11.88
C ASN A 257 -3.98 -18.72 12.91
N SER A 258 -2.87 -18.12 12.54
CA SER A 258 -2.14 -17.14 13.37
C SER A 258 -2.70 -15.74 13.24
N ILE A 259 -3.54 -15.47 12.23
CA ILE A 259 -4.14 -14.16 11.98
C ILE A 259 -5.18 -13.86 13.06
N GLY A 260 -5.05 -12.70 13.67
CA GLY A 260 -5.97 -12.11 14.61
C GLY A 260 -6.94 -11.13 13.94
N ASP A 261 -6.90 -9.88 14.38
CA ASP A 261 -7.71 -8.84 13.79
C ASP A 261 -7.22 -8.45 12.38
N VAL A 262 -8.15 -8.15 11.51
CA VAL A 262 -7.90 -7.62 10.18
C VAL A 262 -8.45 -6.19 10.11
N PHE A 263 -7.55 -5.22 10.20
CA PHE A 263 -7.86 -3.80 10.14
C PHE A 263 -7.94 -3.34 8.70
N GLY A 264 -9.14 -2.91 8.29
CA GLY A 264 -9.40 -2.36 6.97
C GLY A 264 -9.35 -0.82 6.98
N ILE A 265 -8.42 -0.23 6.23
CA ILE A 265 -8.34 1.23 6.11
C ILE A 265 -8.99 1.69 4.82
N PHE A 266 -9.83 2.73 4.94
CA PHE A 266 -10.45 3.41 3.80
C PHE A 266 -10.53 4.91 4.04
N LYS A 267 -10.64 5.70 2.98
CA LYS A 267 -10.94 7.13 3.07
C LYS A 267 -12.45 7.35 3.12
N ALA A 268 -12.89 8.45 3.73
CA ALA A 268 -14.29 8.89 3.70
C ALA A 268 -14.80 9.17 2.27
N TYR A 269 -13.93 9.15 1.29
CA TYR A 269 -14.18 9.23 -0.15
C TYR A 269 -13.25 8.26 -0.88
N ALA A 270 -13.25 8.23 -2.20
CA ALA A 270 -12.37 7.34 -2.95
C ALA A 270 -11.32 8.13 -3.74
N THR A 271 -10.13 7.54 -3.90
CA THR A 271 -9.09 8.09 -4.79
C THR A 271 -8.39 6.97 -5.56
N ARG A 272 -7.93 7.31 -6.77
CA ARG A 272 -7.14 6.38 -7.58
C ARG A 272 -5.98 7.10 -8.28
N VAL A 273 -4.81 6.47 -8.33
CA VAL A 273 -3.66 6.92 -9.14
C VAL A 273 -3.56 6.06 -10.39
N GLY A 274 -3.23 6.68 -11.52
CA GLY A 274 -3.04 5.98 -12.80
C GLY A 274 -4.34 5.64 -13.51
N SER A 275 -4.22 4.75 -14.48
CA SER A 275 -5.32 4.33 -15.35
C SER A 275 -6.24 3.31 -14.69
N GLY A 276 -7.28 2.93 -15.39
CA GLY A 276 -8.24 1.91 -15.01
C GLY A 276 -9.56 2.45 -14.47
N PRO A 277 -10.54 1.56 -14.28
CA PRO A 277 -11.91 1.95 -13.95
C PRO A 277 -12.02 2.54 -12.55
N PHE A 278 -12.86 3.57 -12.43
CA PHE A 278 -13.19 4.25 -11.18
C PHE A 278 -14.63 4.71 -11.24
N PRO A 279 -15.61 3.85 -10.90
CA PRO A 279 -17.03 4.14 -11.13
C PRO A 279 -17.55 5.44 -10.52
N THR A 280 -17.04 5.80 -9.34
CA THR A 280 -17.45 7.00 -8.61
C THR A 280 -16.60 8.23 -8.87
N GLU A 281 -15.72 8.22 -9.88
CA GLU A 281 -14.87 9.35 -10.24
C GLU A 281 -15.66 10.61 -10.56
N LEU A 282 -15.16 11.75 -10.11
CA LEU A 282 -15.74 13.07 -10.33
C LEU A 282 -14.85 13.92 -11.23
N PHE A 283 -15.50 14.58 -12.20
CA PHE A 283 -14.87 15.49 -13.15
C PHE A 283 -15.37 16.94 -12.95
N ASP A 284 -15.99 17.23 -11.82
CA ASP A 284 -16.63 18.49 -11.47
C ASP A 284 -15.90 19.22 -10.33
N ALA A 285 -16.50 20.31 -9.86
CA ALA A 285 -15.97 21.14 -8.77
C ALA A 285 -15.82 20.36 -7.45
N ASP A 286 -16.66 19.34 -7.20
CA ASP A 286 -16.57 18.51 -6.00
C ASP A 286 -15.30 17.65 -6.04
N GLY A 287 -15.00 17.03 -7.18
CA GLY A 287 -13.75 16.27 -7.38
C GLY A 287 -12.51 17.15 -7.25
N GLU A 288 -12.54 18.35 -7.84
CA GLU A 288 -11.43 19.32 -7.70
C GLU A 288 -11.23 19.77 -6.25
N ARG A 289 -12.31 20.02 -5.52
CA ARG A 289 -12.28 20.39 -4.11
C ARG A 289 -11.68 19.28 -3.27
N MET A 290 -12.12 18.02 -3.43
CA MET A 290 -11.55 16.85 -2.75
C MET A 290 -10.04 16.76 -3.00
N GLY A 291 -9.61 16.94 -4.26
CA GLY A 291 -8.21 16.92 -4.65
C GLY A 291 -7.36 17.99 -3.96
N LYS A 292 -7.86 19.22 -3.92
CA LYS A 292 -7.17 20.38 -3.32
C LYS A 292 -7.11 20.27 -1.79
N VAL A 293 -8.27 20.09 -1.13
CA VAL A 293 -8.37 20.01 0.34
C VAL A 293 -7.65 18.78 0.86
N GLY A 294 -7.85 17.64 0.19
CA GLY A 294 -7.21 16.37 0.54
C GLY A 294 -5.72 16.32 0.22
N MET A 295 -5.15 17.32 -0.47
CA MET A 295 -3.75 17.27 -0.95
C MET A 295 -3.47 15.95 -1.70
N GLU A 296 -4.38 15.61 -2.64
CA GLU A 296 -4.38 14.30 -3.29
C GLU A 296 -3.34 14.22 -4.41
N PHE A 297 -2.07 14.08 -3.98
CA PHE A 297 -0.92 13.84 -4.86
C PHE A 297 -0.17 12.58 -4.39
N GLY A 298 0.31 11.78 -5.32
CA GLY A 298 1.06 10.57 -5.02
C GLY A 298 2.38 10.88 -4.34
N ALA A 299 2.60 10.35 -3.13
CA ALA A 299 3.81 10.61 -2.33
C ALA A 299 5.12 10.19 -3.05
N THR A 300 5.04 9.19 -3.94
CA THR A 300 6.19 8.66 -4.68
C THR A 300 6.37 9.30 -6.05
N THR A 301 5.29 9.60 -6.75
CA THR A 301 5.32 10.05 -8.16
C THR A 301 4.93 11.51 -8.35
N GLY A 302 4.37 12.17 -7.32
CA GLY A 302 3.83 13.52 -7.42
C GLY A 302 2.58 13.65 -8.32
N ARG A 303 2.11 12.54 -8.94
CA ARG A 303 0.92 12.57 -9.81
C ARG A 303 -0.34 12.89 -9.00
N ALA A 304 -1.21 13.73 -9.58
CA ALA A 304 -2.53 13.99 -9.02
C ALA A 304 -3.33 12.68 -8.94
N ARG A 305 -4.05 12.50 -7.83
CA ARG A 305 -5.00 11.40 -7.68
C ARG A 305 -6.35 11.83 -8.24
N ARG A 306 -6.99 10.94 -8.96
CA ARG A 306 -8.39 11.02 -9.33
C ARG A 306 -9.22 10.89 -8.07
N CYS A 307 -10.26 11.71 -7.89
CA CYS A 307 -11.10 11.75 -6.70
C CYS A 307 -12.54 11.37 -7.06
N GLY A 308 -13.25 10.78 -6.12
CA GLY A 308 -14.63 10.39 -6.30
C GLY A 308 -15.35 10.11 -4.98
N TRP A 309 -16.67 9.99 -5.02
CA TRP A 309 -17.47 9.65 -3.86
C TRP A 309 -17.13 8.24 -3.34
N ILE A 310 -17.43 7.99 -2.07
CA ILE A 310 -17.24 6.67 -1.47
C ILE A 310 -18.06 5.61 -2.20
N ASP A 311 -17.46 4.42 -2.37
CA ASP A 311 -18.05 3.31 -3.10
C ASP A 311 -18.24 2.11 -2.16
N LEU A 312 -19.49 1.91 -1.69
CA LEU A 312 -19.80 0.82 -0.78
C LEU A 312 -19.80 -0.55 -1.47
N VAL A 313 -20.08 -0.60 -2.78
CA VAL A 313 -20.04 -1.88 -3.53
C VAL A 313 -18.61 -2.42 -3.52
N ALA A 314 -17.64 -1.56 -3.82
CA ALA A 314 -16.23 -1.92 -3.81
C ALA A 314 -15.71 -2.18 -2.38
N LEU A 315 -16.14 -1.39 -1.38
CA LEU A 315 -15.73 -1.61 0.02
C LEU A 315 -16.29 -2.91 0.60
N LYS A 316 -17.56 -3.24 0.39
CA LYS A 316 -18.17 -4.52 0.81
C LYS A 316 -17.42 -5.71 0.22
N TYR A 317 -17.04 -5.61 -1.06
CA TYR A 317 -16.21 -6.63 -1.70
C TYR A 317 -14.84 -6.76 -1.01
N ALA A 318 -14.14 -5.65 -0.80
CA ALA A 318 -12.81 -5.65 -0.16
C ALA A 318 -12.87 -6.18 1.29
N ILE A 319 -13.90 -5.81 2.07
CA ILE A 319 -14.13 -6.32 3.43
C ILE A 319 -14.28 -7.83 3.41
N ARG A 320 -15.11 -8.35 2.51
CA ARG A 320 -15.42 -9.79 2.40
C ARG A 320 -14.20 -10.62 2.03
N ILE A 321 -13.43 -10.22 1.01
CA ILE A 321 -12.26 -11.01 0.56
C ILE A 321 -11.10 -11.01 1.56
N ASN A 322 -11.07 -10.01 2.45
CA ASN A 322 -10.02 -9.87 3.46
C ASN A 322 -10.45 -10.40 4.84
N GLY A 323 -11.73 -10.63 5.07
CA GLY A 323 -12.24 -10.97 6.40
C GLY A 323 -12.00 -9.85 7.41
N VAL A 324 -12.28 -8.60 7.02
CA VAL A 324 -12.04 -7.41 7.86
C VAL A 324 -12.89 -7.49 9.13
N THR A 325 -12.24 -7.30 10.29
CA THR A 325 -12.89 -7.33 11.60
C THR A 325 -13.18 -5.94 12.15
N GLN A 326 -12.39 -4.95 11.75
CA GLN A 326 -12.50 -3.56 12.20
C GLN A 326 -12.11 -2.61 11.07
N LEU A 327 -12.81 -1.48 11.00
CA LEU A 327 -12.58 -0.43 10.01
C LEU A 327 -11.88 0.79 10.61
N MET A 328 -11.10 1.46 9.78
CA MET A 328 -10.41 2.71 10.11
C MET A 328 -10.66 3.72 9.00
N MET A 329 -11.47 4.74 9.30
CA MET A 329 -11.85 5.78 8.36
C MET A 329 -10.85 6.93 8.38
N MET A 330 -10.34 7.27 7.21
CA MET A 330 -9.35 8.32 7.02
C MET A 330 -9.97 9.52 6.32
N LYS A 331 -9.43 10.71 6.61
CA LYS A 331 -9.73 11.93 5.87
C LYS A 331 -11.19 12.38 5.91
N GLY A 332 -11.89 12.19 7.05
CA GLY A 332 -13.22 12.76 7.26
C GLY A 332 -13.22 14.29 7.17
N ASP A 333 -12.13 14.92 7.56
CA ASP A 333 -11.87 16.37 7.50
C ASP A 333 -11.94 16.93 6.08
N VAL A 334 -11.63 16.17 5.06
CA VAL A 334 -11.65 16.63 3.65
C VAL A 334 -13.06 16.90 3.15
N LEU A 335 -14.06 16.22 3.73
CA LEU A 335 -15.46 16.41 3.36
C LEU A 335 -16.17 17.53 4.14
N SER A 336 -15.50 18.19 5.08
CA SER A 336 -16.05 19.38 5.75
C SER A 336 -16.40 20.48 4.74
N GLY A 337 -17.57 21.11 4.93
CA GLY A 337 -18.11 22.16 4.07
C GLY A 337 -18.76 21.69 2.76
N PHE A 338 -18.95 20.37 2.57
CA PHE A 338 -19.85 19.86 1.54
C PHE A 338 -21.29 19.89 2.08
N LYS A 339 -22.23 20.48 1.33
CA LYS A 339 -23.65 20.49 1.72
C LYS A 339 -24.30 19.11 1.69
N THR A 340 -23.84 18.29 0.74
CA THR A 340 -24.36 16.95 0.50
C THR A 340 -23.22 16.00 0.27
N ILE A 341 -23.23 14.86 0.94
CA ILE A 341 -22.28 13.75 0.76
C ILE A 341 -22.99 12.64 -0.01
N LYS A 342 -22.39 12.19 -1.12
CA LYS A 342 -22.95 11.10 -1.92
C LYS A 342 -22.23 9.79 -1.60
N ILE A 343 -23.01 8.72 -1.51
CA ILE A 343 -22.54 7.37 -1.18
C ILE A 343 -23.03 6.43 -2.28
N CYS A 344 -22.14 5.82 -3.03
CA CYS A 344 -22.50 4.81 -4.00
C CYS A 344 -22.92 3.53 -3.30
N THR A 345 -24.19 3.14 -3.44
CA THR A 345 -24.79 1.98 -2.76
C THR A 345 -25.04 0.80 -3.69
N SER A 346 -25.10 1.04 -4.99
CA SER A 346 -25.33 0.05 -6.04
C SER A 346 -24.78 0.54 -7.37
N TYR A 347 -24.66 -0.39 -8.32
CA TYR A 347 -24.36 -0.08 -9.71
C TYR A 347 -25.54 -0.45 -10.59
N LYS A 348 -25.95 0.47 -11.44
CA LYS A 348 -26.88 0.20 -12.52
C LYS A 348 -26.14 -0.47 -13.67
N THR A 349 -26.61 -1.62 -14.11
CA THR A 349 -26.13 -2.38 -15.26
C THR A 349 -27.24 -2.53 -16.31
N LYS A 350 -26.93 -3.18 -17.43
CA LYS A 350 -27.94 -3.53 -18.45
C LYS A 350 -29.00 -4.50 -17.92
N GLU A 351 -28.66 -5.28 -16.90
CA GLU A 351 -29.53 -6.31 -16.29
C GLU A 351 -30.29 -5.79 -15.05
N GLY A 352 -30.04 -4.53 -14.63
CA GLY A 352 -30.67 -3.91 -13.46
C GLY A 352 -29.62 -3.45 -12.44
N SER A 353 -30.07 -3.01 -11.24
CA SER A 353 -29.22 -2.57 -10.15
C SER A 353 -28.62 -3.76 -9.41
N ILE A 354 -27.30 -3.72 -9.16
CA ILE A 354 -26.55 -4.73 -8.42
C ILE A 354 -25.81 -4.11 -7.24
N LYS A 355 -25.68 -4.89 -6.14
CA LYS A 355 -24.98 -4.49 -4.91
C LYS A 355 -23.67 -5.28 -4.68
N HIS A 356 -23.18 -5.98 -5.66
CA HIS A 356 -21.91 -6.70 -5.63
C HIS A 356 -20.98 -6.20 -6.73
N LEU A 357 -19.69 -6.29 -6.52
CA LEU A 357 -18.67 -5.91 -7.51
C LEU A 357 -18.74 -6.89 -8.68
N PRO A 358 -19.10 -6.44 -9.91
CA PRO A 358 -19.11 -7.30 -11.09
C PRO A 358 -17.70 -7.55 -11.61
N PHE A 359 -17.55 -8.49 -12.53
CA PHE A 359 -16.26 -8.78 -13.17
C PHE A 359 -15.65 -7.55 -13.86
N SER A 360 -16.47 -6.75 -14.55
CA SER A 360 -16.05 -5.50 -15.17
C SER A 360 -16.78 -4.32 -14.54
N ILE A 361 -16.00 -3.32 -14.12
CA ILE A 361 -16.49 -2.03 -13.58
C ILE A 361 -16.13 -0.84 -14.49
N GLU A 362 -15.90 -1.11 -15.77
CA GLU A 362 -15.71 -0.05 -16.77
C GLU A 362 -17.01 0.76 -16.95
N PRO A 363 -16.92 2.06 -17.32
CA PRO A 363 -18.08 2.94 -17.44
C PRO A 363 -19.17 2.46 -18.41
N GLU A 364 -18.80 1.63 -19.39
CA GLU A 364 -19.72 1.03 -20.34
C GLU A 364 -20.61 -0.06 -19.73
N HIS A 365 -20.19 -0.63 -18.59
CA HIS A 365 -20.83 -1.76 -17.94
C HIS A 365 -21.59 -1.35 -16.67
N VAL A 366 -21.12 -0.31 -15.97
CA VAL A 366 -21.69 0.10 -14.69
C VAL A 366 -21.84 1.62 -14.61
N THR A 367 -22.93 2.06 -13.98
CA THR A 367 -23.15 3.44 -13.58
C THR A 367 -23.44 3.47 -12.07
N PRO A 368 -22.74 4.26 -11.26
CA PRO A 368 -22.98 4.31 -9.82
C PRO A 368 -24.34 4.94 -9.50
N GLU A 369 -25.04 4.35 -8.54
CA GLU A 369 -26.28 4.86 -7.97
C GLU A 369 -26.02 5.36 -6.55
N TYR A 370 -26.42 6.59 -6.25
CA TYR A 370 -26.06 7.29 -5.02
C TYR A 370 -27.23 7.46 -4.07
N LEU A 371 -26.93 7.27 -2.78
CA LEU A 371 -27.68 7.85 -1.67
C LEU A 371 -27.02 9.19 -1.30
N GLU A 372 -27.83 10.18 -0.97
CA GLU A 372 -27.37 11.49 -0.49
C GLU A 372 -27.65 11.65 0.99
N LEU A 373 -26.64 12.09 1.75
CA LEU A 373 -26.74 12.47 3.15
C LEU A 373 -26.37 13.95 3.31
N PRO A 374 -26.92 14.65 4.33
CA PRO A 374 -26.43 15.97 4.70
C PRO A 374 -24.93 15.94 5.02
N GLY A 375 -24.21 16.95 4.56
CA GLY A 375 -22.80 17.16 4.93
C GLY A 375 -22.66 17.98 6.21
N TRP A 376 -21.43 18.22 6.62
CA TRP A 376 -21.08 18.98 7.82
C TRP A 376 -20.17 20.16 7.47
N GLU A 377 -20.32 21.26 8.21
CA GLU A 377 -19.56 22.49 7.98
C GLU A 377 -18.33 22.60 8.93
N GLU A 378 -18.33 21.89 10.04
CA GLU A 378 -17.34 21.99 11.10
C GLU A 378 -15.95 21.52 10.65
N ASP A 379 -14.94 22.22 11.16
CA ASP A 379 -13.54 21.85 11.00
C ASP A 379 -13.18 20.67 11.93
N LEU A 380 -13.27 19.46 11.41
CA LEU A 380 -12.99 18.24 12.17
C LEU A 380 -11.55 18.16 12.68
N THR A 381 -10.60 18.91 12.10
CA THR A 381 -9.19 18.86 12.49
C THR A 381 -8.92 19.30 13.92
N LYS A 382 -9.88 19.99 14.54
CA LYS A 382 -9.82 20.51 15.93
C LYS A 382 -10.42 19.56 16.96
N LEU A 383 -11.08 18.49 16.52
CA LEU A 383 -11.76 17.56 17.41
C LEU A 383 -10.76 16.61 18.07
N ALA A 384 -11.01 16.29 19.35
CA ALA A 384 -10.16 15.44 20.17
C ALA A 384 -10.83 14.10 20.57
N SER A 385 -12.18 14.02 20.48
CA SER A 385 -12.95 12.86 20.92
C SER A 385 -14.23 12.69 20.08
N GLU A 386 -14.83 11.51 20.12
CA GLU A 386 -16.02 11.15 19.36
C GLU A 386 -17.26 11.96 19.75
N ASP A 387 -17.40 12.30 21.05
CA ASP A 387 -18.51 13.09 21.57
C ASP A 387 -18.58 14.53 20.99
N GLN A 388 -17.51 14.97 20.34
CA GLN A 388 -17.44 16.26 19.65
C GLN A 388 -17.85 16.19 18.18
N PHE A 389 -18.17 15.00 17.65
CA PHE A 389 -18.54 14.86 16.24
C PHE A 389 -19.84 15.60 15.95
N PRO A 390 -19.90 16.42 14.86
CA PRO A 390 -21.15 16.95 14.35
C PRO A 390 -22.16 15.81 14.08
N GLU A 391 -23.44 16.12 14.25
CA GLU A 391 -24.52 15.14 14.07
C GLU A 391 -24.48 14.50 12.68
N GLU A 392 -24.30 15.28 11.63
CA GLU A 392 -24.25 14.84 10.25
C GLU A 392 -23.03 13.91 10.00
N PHE A 393 -21.87 14.24 10.58
CA PHE A 393 -20.69 13.40 10.49
C PHE A 393 -20.88 12.07 11.23
N ASN A 394 -21.47 12.13 12.42
CA ASN A 394 -21.80 10.90 13.17
C ASN A 394 -22.83 10.05 12.42
N ASN A 395 -23.86 10.65 11.84
CA ASN A 395 -24.86 9.96 11.03
C ASN A 395 -24.22 9.28 9.80
N TYR A 396 -23.24 9.95 9.17
CA TYR A 396 -22.45 9.35 8.08
C TYR A 396 -21.70 8.10 8.55
N ILE A 397 -21.01 8.16 9.69
CA ILE A 397 -20.27 7.03 10.26
C ILE A 397 -21.22 5.86 10.58
N VAL A 398 -22.31 6.14 11.29
CA VAL A 398 -23.31 5.13 11.68
C VAL A 398 -23.94 4.46 10.44
N TYR A 399 -24.22 5.25 9.40
CA TYR A 399 -24.71 4.69 8.14
C TYR A 399 -23.71 3.74 7.49
N LEU A 400 -22.40 4.15 7.46
CA LEU A 400 -21.35 3.29 6.91
C LEU A 400 -21.20 1.99 7.71
N GLU A 401 -21.17 2.06 9.05
CA GLU A 401 -21.06 0.86 9.91
C GLU A 401 -22.22 -0.11 9.67
N LYS A 402 -23.44 0.42 9.55
CA LYS A 402 -24.64 -0.38 9.26
C LYS A 402 -24.54 -1.07 7.90
N GLU A 403 -24.16 -0.34 6.86
CA GLU A 403 -24.07 -0.88 5.51
C GLU A 403 -22.90 -1.83 5.30
N LEU A 404 -21.75 -1.56 5.96
CA LEU A 404 -20.54 -2.38 5.85
C LEU A 404 -20.54 -3.54 6.85
N GLU A 405 -21.49 -3.62 7.76
CA GLU A 405 -21.61 -4.66 8.81
C GLU A 405 -20.31 -4.85 9.62
N THR A 406 -19.52 -3.78 9.74
CA THR A 406 -18.20 -3.81 10.38
C THR A 406 -17.96 -2.51 11.13
N PRO A 407 -17.53 -2.55 12.42
CA PRO A 407 -17.38 -1.35 13.23
C PRO A 407 -16.19 -0.49 12.78
N ILE A 408 -16.37 0.84 12.75
CA ILE A 408 -15.32 1.83 12.52
C ILE A 408 -14.72 2.20 13.87
N LYS A 409 -13.54 1.66 14.19
CA LYS A 409 -12.87 1.82 15.49
C LYS A 409 -11.92 3.00 15.56
N ILE A 410 -11.51 3.52 14.41
CA ILE A 410 -10.61 4.68 14.33
C ILE A 410 -11.13 5.63 13.26
N VAL A 411 -11.17 6.92 13.61
CA VAL A 411 -11.50 8.02 12.68
C VAL A 411 -10.33 9.00 12.66
N SER A 412 -9.76 9.22 11.48
CA SER A 412 -8.72 10.22 11.26
C SER A 412 -9.34 11.52 10.77
N VAL A 413 -9.16 12.58 11.56
CA VAL A 413 -9.71 13.92 11.32
C VAL A 413 -8.65 14.95 10.90
N GLY A 414 -7.49 14.49 10.42
CA GLY A 414 -6.42 15.34 9.93
C GLY A 414 -5.13 14.56 9.66
N PRO A 415 -4.07 15.18 9.17
CA PRO A 415 -2.86 14.49 8.74
C PRO A 415 -1.90 14.11 9.88
N ASP A 416 -1.94 14.77 11.04
CA ASP A 416 -1.04 14.50 12.17
C ASP A 416 -1.44 13.23 12.94
N ARG A 417 -0.46 12.56 13.57
CA ARG A 417 -0.67 11.41 14.45
C ARG A 417 -1.73 11.69 15.52
N LYS A 418 -1.72 12.88 16.12
CA LYS A 418 -2.62 13.29 17.20
C LYS A 418 -4.08 13.47 16.73
N GLN A 419 -4.29 13.70 15.44
CA GLN A 419 -5.61 13.84 14.82
C GLN A 419 -6.20 12.47 14.47
N THR A 420 -6.18 11.56 15.45
CA THR A 420 -6.69 10.19 15.34
C THR A 420 -7.56 9.90 16.55
N ILE A 421 -8.85 9.71 16.31
CA ILE A 421 -9.86 9.47 17.34
C ILE A 421 -10.18 7.99 17.39
N PHE A 422 -10.09 7.39 18.58
CA PHE A 422 -10.48 6.00 18.85
C PHE A 422 -11.93 6.00 19.34
N ARG A 423 -12.72 5.05 18.80
CA ARG A 423 -14.14 4.85 19.10
C ARG A 423 -14.37 3.54 19.84
#